data_83ca3eb79f0ea8d20f5ed9df716b92f1
#
_entry.id   83ca3eb79f0ea8d20f5ed9df716b92f1
#
_cell.length_a   1.000
_cell.length_b   1.000
_cell.length_c   1.000
_cell.angle_alpha   90.00
_cell.angle_beta   90.00
_cell.angle_gamma   90.00
#
_symmetry.space_group_name_H-M   'P 1'
#
loop_
_entity.id
_entity.type
_entity.pdbx_description
1 polymer ?
#
loop_
_entity_poly.entity_id
_entity_poly.type
_entity_poly.pdbx_seq_one_letter_code
_entity_poly.pdbx_strand_id
1 'polypeptide(L)'
;AIVRYAVSVGADIIVMEHLDFIGQKPKHKKQRLHMWRNRDIQKIVMHQAHRNGIRVRFVNARNTSRLAFDGSGEVARNSTNMALCRFQNGKQYNCDLNASYNIGARYFIREYLKPIPETEWSLIMAKVPELERRTNCTLSTLFSLYAVLNCQTVSVSESWPHGGNESGA
;
A
#
# COMPACT_ATOMS: atom_id res chain seq x y z
N ALA A 1 13.10 -13.58 -12.30
CA ALA A 1 12.95 -13.83 -10.85
C ALA A 1 11.58 -13.37 -10.32
N ILE A 2 11.17 -12.08 -10.44
CA ILE A 2 9.94 -11.53 -9.84
C ILE A 2 8.68 -12.31 -10.25
N VAL A 3 8.42 -12.42 -11.55
CA VAL A 3 7.19 -13.09 -12.04
C VAL A 3 7.18 -14.58 -11.73
N ARG A 4 8.34 -15.28 -11.81
CA ARG A 4 8.45 -16.68 -11.41
C ARG A 4 8.08 -16.88 -9.93
N TYR A 5 8.53 -15.99 -9.07
CA TYR A 5 8.15 -16.03 -7.66
C TYR A 5 6.65 -15.76 -7.47
N ALA A 6 6.10 -14.76 -8.15
CA ALA A 6 4.67 -14.47 -8.07
C ALA A 6 3.81 -15.67 -8.50
N VAL A 7 4.20 -16.37 -9.58
CA VAL A 7 3.55 -17.61 -10.02
C VAL A 7 3.66 -18.71 -8.95
N SER A 8 4.85 -18.91 -8.37
CA SER A 8 5.08 -19.99 -7.39
C SER A 8 4.28 -19.81 -6.09
N VAL A 9 3.88 -18.58 -5.74
CA VAL A 9 3.06 -18.28 -4.56
C VAL A 9 1.59 -18.02 -4.91
N GLY A 10 1.17 -18.24 -6.17
CA GLY A 10 -0.21 -18.05 -6.62
C GLY A 10 -0.69 -16.59 -6.56
N ALA A 11 0.21 -15.62 -6.77
CA ALA A 11 -0.16 -14.21 -6.69
C ALA A 11 -0.95 -13.76 -7.94
N ASP A 12 -2.08 -13.11 -7.75
CA ASP A 12 -2.88 -12.51 -8.82
C ASP A 12 -2.39 -11.14 -9.25
N ILE A 13 -1.62 -10.46 -8.39
CA ILE A 13 -1.22 -9.08 -8.57
C ILE A 13 0.22 -8.86 -8.12
N ILE A 14 0.99 -8.15 -8.95
CA ILE A 14 2.30 -7.60 -8.59
C ILE A 14 2.13 -6.08 -8.43
N VAL A 15 2.48 -5.56 -7.26
CA VAL A 15 2.45 -4.11 -6.99
C VAL A 15 3.85 -3.56 -7.06
N MET A 16 4.05 -2.50 -7.83
CA MET A 16 5.33 -1.82 -8.02
C MET A 16 5.19 -0.32 -7.74
N GLU A 17 6.30 0.33 -7.47
CA GLU A 17 6.36 1.79 -7.40
C GLU A 17 6.24 2.41 -8.80
N HIS A 18 5.47 3.50 -8.91
CA HIS A 18 5.47 4.31 -10.12
C HIS A 18 6.68 5.23 -10.11
N LEU A 19 7.67 4.92 -10.94
CA LEU A 19 8.92 5.65 -11.04
C LEU A 19 8.89 6.62 -12.23
N ASP A 20 7.92 7.53 -12.25
CA ASP A 20 7.91 8.64 -13.21
C ASP A 20 8.86 9.75 -12.74
N PHE A 21 9.95 9.84 -13.46
CA PHE A 21 10.92 10.94 -13.31
C PHE A 21 10.54 12.13 -14.22
N ILE A 22 9.24 12.38 -14.45
CA ILE A 22 8.76 13.50 -15.24
C ILE A 22 9.23 14.79 -14.59
N GLY A 23 10.00 15.60 -15.32
CA GLY A 23 10.53 16.89 -14.86
C GLY A 23 11.85 16.83 -14.08
N GLN A 24 12.36 15.69 -13.71
CA GLN A 24 13.71 15.58 -13.14
C GLN A 24 14.76 15.47 -14.25
N LYS A 25 15.49 16.57 -14.47
CA LYS A 25 16.70 16.51 -15.34
C LYS A 25 17.78 15.73 -14.60
N PRO A 26 18.22 14.56 -15.13
CA PRO A 26 19.28 13.80 -14.47
C PRO A 26 20.58 14.61 -14.48
N LYS A 27 21.15 14.83 -13.31
CA LYS A 27 22.37 15.61 -13.12
C LYS A 27 23.62 14.93 -13.73
N HIS A 28 23.61 13.60 -13.82
CA HIS A 28 24.76 12.81 -14.28
C HIS A 28 24.36 11.65 -15.22
N LYS A 29 25.28 11.25 -16.12
CA LYS A 29 25.10 10.14 -17.08
C LYS A 29 24.73 8.82 -16.39
N LYS A 30 25.31 8.53 -15.22
CA LYS A 30 25.04 7.35 -14.39
C LYS A 30 23.57 7.33 -13.88
N GLN A 31 23.01 8.48 -13.50
CA GLN A 31 21.65 8.61 -13.06
C GLN A 31 20.62 8.34 -14.19
N ARG A 32 20.92 8.79 -15.43
CA ARG A 32 20.11 8.46 -16.61
C ARG A 32 20.02 6.96 -16.85
N LEU A 33 21.14 6.26 -16.72
CA LEU A 33 21.21 4.82 -16.94
C LEU A 33 20.38 4.04 -15.91
N HIS A 34 20.40 4.46 -14.63
CA HIS A 34 19.56 3.85 -13.59
C HIS A 34 18.06 4.08 -13.85
N MET A 35 17.69 5.30 -14.23
CA MET A 35 16.30 5.62 -14.57
C MET A 35 15.79 4.80 -15.76
N TRP A 36 16.62 4.65 -16.80
CA TRP A 36 16.29 3.85 -17.97
C TRP A 36 16.13 2.37 -17.62
N ARG A 37 17.07 1.79 -16.87
CA ARG A 37 17.02 0.39 -16.42
C ARG A 37 15.78 0.08 -15.58
N ASN A 38 15.37 0.97 -14.69
CA ASN A 38 14.19 0.79 -13.86
C ASN A 38 12.92 0.70 -14.72
N ARG A 39 12.79 1.53 -15.75
CA ARG A 39 11.66 1.46 -16.70
C ARG A 39 11.65 0.17 -17.51
N ASP A 40 12.80 -0.30 -17.94
CA ASP A 40 12.91 -1.55 -18.68
C ASP A 40 12.54 -2.76 -17.82
N ILE A 41 12.97 -2.78 -16.55
CA ILE A 41 12.56 -3.81 -15.59
C ILE A 41 11.04 -3.83 -15.44
N GLN A 42 10.40 -2.66 -15.27
CA GLN A 42 8.94 -2.57 -15.17
C GLN A 42 8.25 -3.10 -16.43
N LYS A 43 8.71 -2.71 -17.64
CA LYS A 43 8.17 -3.22 -18.90
C LYS A 43 8.30 -4.73 -19.03
N ILE A 44 9.47 -5.28 -18.71
CA ILE A 44 9.71 -6.73 -18.77
C ILE A 44 8.81 -7.46 -17.77
N VAL A 45 8.67 -6.94 -16.54
CA VAL A 45 7.77 -7.53 -15.53
C VAL A 45 6.32 -7.50 -16.03
N MET A 46 5.86 -6.38 -16.57
CA MET A 46 4.50 -6.26 -17.12
C MET A 46 4.23 -7.29 -18.22
N HIS A 47 5.14 -7.41 -19.20
CA HIS A 47 4.98 -8.38 -20.28
C HIS A 47 4.95 -9.83 -19.77
N GLN A 48 5.87 -10.19 -18.88
CA GLN A 48 5.92 -11.53 -18.33
C GLN A 48 4.75 -11.84 -17.40
N ALA A 49 4.32 -10.89 -16.58
CA ALA A 49 3.16 -11.02 -15.70
C ALA A 49 1.88 -11.27 -16.49
N HIS A 50 1.65 -10.46 -17.55
CA HIS A 50 0.49 -10.60 -18.42
C HIS A 50 0.39 -11.99 -19.06
N ARG A 51 1.51 -12.56 -19.53
CA ARG A 51 1.55 -13.93 -20.08
C ARG A 51 1.18 -15.02 -19.05
N ASN A 52 1.29 -14.73 -17.76
CA ASN A 52 0.95 -15.64 -16.67
C ASN A 52 -0.38 -15.27 -15.99
N GLY A 53 -1.20 -14.40 -16.60
CA GLY A 53 -2.48 -13.97 -16.03
C GLY A 53 -2.38 -13.07 -14.80
N ILE A 54 -1.17 -12.59 -14.47
CA ILE A 54 -0.93 -11.75 -13.29
C ILE A 54 -1.07 -10.28 -13.66
N ARG A 55 -1.83 -9.54 -12.89
CA ARG A 55 -2.01 -8.09 -13.07
C ARG A 55 -0.86 -7.33 -12.43
N VAL A 56 -0.36 -6.28 -13.11
CA VAL A 56 0.62 -5.36 -12.51
C VAL A 56 -0.07 -4.05 -12.16
N ARG A 57 0.16 -3.54 -10.96
CA ARG A 57 -0.36 -2.27 -10.46
C ARG A 57 0.76 -1.41 -9.95
N PHE A 58 0.55 -0.08 -10.04
CA PHE A 58 1.54 0.90 -9.61
C PHE A 58 0.98 1.77 -8.49
N VAL A 59 1.85 2.13 -7.54
CA VAL A 59 1.58 3.06 -6.45
C VAL A 59 2.63 4.17 -6.44
N ASN A 60 2.30 5.31 -5.83
CA ASN A 60 3.23 6.43 -5.71
C ASN A 60 4.41 6.04 -4.81
N ALA A 61 5.64 6.26 -5.31
CA ALA A 61 6.89 5.89 -4.64
C ALA A 61 7.26 6.80 -3.45
N ARG A 62 6.66 7.99 -3.33
CA ARG A 62 7.05 8.97 -2.32
C ARG A 62 6.84 8.42 -0.91
N ASN A 63 7.88 8.49 -0.08
CA ASN A 63 7.92 8.06 1.33
C ASN A 63 7.75 6.55 1.59
N THR A 64 7.67 5.67 0.59
CA THR A 64 7.55 4.21 0.82
C THR A 64 8.69 3.64 1.63
N SER A 65 9.91 4.08 1.36
CA SER A 65 11.13 3.66 2.07
C SER A 65 11.54 4.59 3.21
N ARG A 66 10.84 5.72 3.39
CA ARG A 66 11.13 6.71 4.45
C ARG A 66 10.33 6.46 5.71
N LEU A 67 9.13 5.91 5.59
CA LEU A 67 8.25 5.64 6.72
C LEU A 67 8.34 4.19 7.16
N ALA A 68 8.31 3.98 8.48
CA ALA A 68 8.19 2.65 9.08
C ALA A 68 6.81 2.06 8.77
N PHE A 69 6.76 0.78 8.40
CA PHE A 69 5.50 0.12 8.06
C PHE A 69 4.54 0.01 9.25
N ASP A 70 5.08 0.02 10.47
CA ASP A 70 4.31 -0.08 11.73
C ASP A 70 3.70 1.26 12.19
N GLY A 71 3.90 2.34 11.42
CA GLY A 71 3.37 3.66 11.74
C GLY A 71 4.19 4.45 12.77
N SER A 72 5.34 3.93 13.24
CA SER A 72 6.19 4.60 14.25
C SER A 72 6.88 5.87 13.75
N GLY A 73 6.76 6.22 12.47
CA GLY A 73 7.28 7.45 11.90
C GLY A 73 8.40 7.23 10.88
N GLU A 74 9.33 8.18 10.78
CA GLU A 74 10.43 8.09 9.81
C GLU A 74 11.49 7.11 10.29
N VAL A 75 12.04 6.34 9.33
CA VAL A 75 13.13 5.40 9.60
C VAL A 75 14.49 6.09 9.51
N ALA A 76 15.40 5.79 10.43
CA ALA A 76 16.80 6.15 10.33
C ALA A 76 17.58 5.07 9.58
N ARG A 77 18.29 5.44 8.52
CA ARG A 77 19.13 4.50 7.76
C ARG A 77 20.46 4.26 8.48
N ASN A 78 20.91 3.02 8.48
CA ASN A 78 22.20 2.68 9.01
C ASN A 78 23.32 3.11 8.02
N SER A 79 24.32 3.84 8.49
CA SER A 79 25.42 4.32 7.65
C SER A 79 26.41 3.22 7.26
N THR A 80 26.53 2.18 8.08
CA THR A 80 27.44 1.05 7.81
C THR A 80 26.77 -0.08 7.05
N ASN A 81 25.46 -0.27 7.22
CA ASN A 81 24.68 -1.27 6.49
C ASN A 81 23.42 -0.63 5.88
N MET A 82 23.51 -0.28 4.61
CA MET A 82 22.45 0.38 3.85
C MET A 82 21.17 -0.47 3.70
N ALA A 83 21.26 -1.79 3.89
CA ALA A 83 20.10 -2.69 3.85
C ALA A 83 19.26 -2.64 5.12
N LEU A 84 19.78 -2.05 6.22
CA LEU A 84 19.09 -1.95 7.48
C LEU A 84 18.62 -0.52 7.76
N CYS A 85 17.45 -0.43 8.37
CA CYS A 85 16.91 0.79 8.93
C CYS A 85 16.48 0.56 10.38
N ARG A 86 16.47 1.65 11.16
CA ARG A 86 16.02 1.67 12.54
C ARG A 86 14.74 2.50 12.64
N PHE A 87 13.72 1.92 13.25
CA PHE A 87 12.45 2.56 13.53
C PHE A 87 12.55 3.45 14.78
N GLN A 88 11.62 4.36 14.97
CA GLN A 88 11.62 5.24 16.14
C GLN A 88 11.45 4.48 17.46
N ASN A 89 10.77 3.34 17.44
CA ASN A 89 10.65 2.43 18.60
C ASN A 89 11.90 1.58 18.86
N GLY A 90 13.00 1.82 18.13
CA GLY A 90 14.29 1.12 18.30
C GLY A 90 14.42 -0.18 17.49
N LYS A 91 13.35 -0.68 16.86
CA LYS A 91 13.38 -1.90 16.05
C LYS A 91 14.28 -1.72 14.83
N GLN A 92 15.13 -2.71 14.56
CA GLN A 92 15.90 -2.78 13.31
C GLN A 92 15.18 -3.68 12.30
N TYR A 93 15.16 -3.24 11.05
CA TYR A 93 14.47 -3.97 10.00
C TYR A 93 15.17 -3.81 8.65
N ASN A 94 14.89 -4.70 7.70
CA ASN A 94 15.39 -4.56 6.32
C ASN A 94 14.65 -3.43 5.61
N CYS A 95 15.40 -2.50 4.98
CA CYS A 95 14.83 -1.33 4.30
C CYS A 95 13.90 -1.68 3.15
N ASP A 96 14.25 -2.70 2.37
CA ASP A 96 13.50 -3.08 1.18
C ASP A 96 12.20 -3.81 1.55
N LEU A 97 12.24 -4.66 2.60
CA LEU A 97 11.03 -5.27 3.15
C LEU A 97 10.10 -4.21 3.76
N ASN A 98 10.65 -3.24 4.50
CA ASN A 98 9.86 -2.11 4.99
C ASN A 98 9.14 -1.37 3.85
N ALA A 99 9.87 -1.05 2.79
CA ALA A 99 9.29 -0.38 1.62
C ALA A 99 8.22 -1.24 0.94
N SER A 100 8.46 -2.54 0.78
CA SER A 100 7.51 -3.46 0.12
C SER A 100 6.19 -3.58 0.86
N TYR A 101 6.19 -3.58 2.19
CA TYR A 101 4.96 -3.54 2.99
C TYR A 101 4.16 -2.25 2.76
N ASN A 102 4.82 -1.11 2.72
CA ASN A 102 4.16 0.17 2.45
C ASN A 102 3.63 0.25 1.01
N ILE A 103 4.34 -0.32 0.02
CA ILE A 103 3.90 -0.42 -1.37
C ILE A 103 2.62 -1.26 -1.47
N GLY A 104 2.61 -2.44 -0.86
CA GLY A 104 1.44 -3.32 -0.81
C GLY A 104 0.25 -2.66 -0.11
N ALA A 105 0.49 -2.05 1.06
CA ALA A 105 -0.53 -1.36 1.84
C ALA A 105 -1.23 -0.25 1.04
N ARG A 106 -0.49 0.58 0.31
CA ARG A 106 -1.07 1.66 -0.52
C ARG A 106 -1.97 1.15 -1.63
N TYR A 107 -1.63 0.00 -2.20
CA TYR A 107 -2.49 -0.65 -3.17
C TYR A 107 -3.82 -1.05 -2.53
N PHE A 108 -3.79 -1.78 -1.40
CA PHE A 108 -5.02 -2.24 -0.74
C PHE A 108 -5.85 -1.08 -0.19
N ILE A 109 -5.23 -0.06 0.40
CA ILE A 109 -5.94 1.16 0.84
C ILE A 109 -6.72 1.77 -0.33
N ARG A 110 -6.11 1.89 -1.50
CA ARG A 110 -6.79 2.41 -2.69
C ARG A 110 -7.96 1.52 -3.11
N GLU A 111 -7.79 0.21 -3.12
CA GLU A 111 -8.85 -0.71 -3.53
C GLU A 111 -10.00 -0.75 -2.51
N TYR A 112 -9.73 -0.66 -1.21
CA TYR A 112 -10.77 -0.57 -0.17
C TYR A 112 -11.54 0.75 -0.20
N LEU A 113 -10.89 1.87 -0.50
CA LEU A 113 -11.56 3.17 -0.59
C LEU A 113 -12.35 3.36 -1.89
N LYS A 114 -12.04 2.60 -2.94
CA LYS A 114 -12.63 2.76 -4.26
C LYS A 114 -14.17 2.57 -4.31
N PRO A 115 -14.76 1.57 -3.63
CA PRO A 115 -16.20 1.38 -3.62
C PRO A 115 -16.95 2.34 -2.67
N ILE A 116 -16.23 3.10 -1.82
CA ILE A 116 -16.82 3.94 -0.78
C ILE A 116 -17.26 5.28 -1.39
N PRO A 117 -18.50 5.73 -1.17
CA PRO A 117 -18.96 7.04 -1.61
C PRO A 117 -18.16 8.18 -0.99
N GLU A 118 -17.94 9.26 -1.74
CA GLU A 118 -17.20 10.43 -1.24
C GLU A 118 -17.83 11.07 0.00
N THR A 119 -19.14 10.93 0.17
CA THR A 119 -19.88 11.42 1.33
C THR A 119 -19.45 10.75 2.66
N GLU A 120 -18.92 9.53 2.60
CA GLU A 120 -18.44 8.79 3.77
C GLU A 120 -16.95 9.02 4.06
N TRP A 121 -16.21 9.61 3.12
CA TRP A 121 -14.76 9.79 3.26
C TRP A 121 -14.37 10.66 4.44
N SER A 122 -15.14 11.70 4.75
CA SER A 122 -14.87 12.58 5.91
C SER A 122 -14.90 11.82 7.23
N LEU A 123 -15.84 10.90 7.39
CA LEU A 123 -15.98 10.06 8.58
C LEU A 123 -14.82 9.05 8.70
N ILE A 124 -14.41 8.46 7.59
CA ILE A 124 -13.27 7.52 7.55
C ILE A 124 -11.98 8.27 7.84
N MET A 125 -11.75 9.43 7.22
CA MET A 125 -10.56 10.26 7.44
C MET A 125 -10.47 10.78 8.87
N ALA A 126 -11.60 11.09 9.52
CA ALA A 126 -11.61 11.48 10.92
C ALA A 126 -11.11 10.35 11.84
N LYS A 127 -11.34 9.08 11.47
CA LYS A 127 -10.88 7.91 12.23
C LYS A 127 -9.46 7.45 11.82
N VAL A 128 -9.04 7.74 10.60
CA VAL A 128 -7.73 7.35 10.04
C VAL A 128 -7.12 8.57 9.33
N PRO A 129 -6.58 9.54 10.07
CA PRO A 129 -6.12 10.83 9.53
C PRO A 129 -4.96 10.72 8.54
N GLU A 130 -4.18 9.64 8.59
CA GLU A 130 -3.08 9.39 7.63
C GLU A 130 -3.56 9.26 6.18
N LEU A 131 -4.85 8.96 5.97
CA LEU A 131 -5.47 8.87 4.64
C LEU A 131 -5.53 10.22 3.91
N GLU A 132 -5.47 11.35 4.62
CA GLU A 132 -5.43 12.70 4.06
C GLU A 132 -4.27 12.84 3.06
N ARG A 133 -3.14 12.22 3.37
CA ARG A 133 -1.98 12.18 2.47
C ARG A 133 -1.59 10.75 2.12
N ARG A 134 -2.12 10.25 1.02
CA ARG A 134 -1.84 8.87 0.55
C ARG A 134 -0.36 8.50 0.47
N THR A 135 0.53 9.50 0.32
CA THR A 135 1.98 9.30 0.34
C THR A 135 2.55 9.02 1.73
N ASN A 136 1.74 9.19 2.78
CA ASN A 136 2.12 8.90 4.16
C ASN A 136 1.49 7.60 4.67
N CYS A 137 0.63 6.96 3.89
CA CYS A 137 0.03 5.69 4.26
C CYS A 137 1.07 4.57 4.34
N THR A 138 0.99 3.80 5.42
CA THR A 138 1.82 2.65 5.77
C THR A 138 0.98 1.38 5.93
N LEU A 139 1.60 0.24 6.26
CA LEU A 139 0.87 -0.97 6.59
C LEU A 139 -0.01 -0.79 7.84
N SER A 140 0.46 -0.04 8.82
CA SER A 140 -0.35 0.32 10.01
C SER A 140 -1.63 1.07 9.61
N THR A 141 -1.54 2.03 8.68
CA THR A 141 -2.70 2.75 8.14
C THR A 141 -3.72 1.79 7.48
N LEU A 142 -3.24 0.77 6.76
CA LEU A 142 -4.11 -0.25 6.16
C LEU A 142 -4.90 -1.01 7.22
N PHE A 143 -4.25 -1.44 8.31
CA PHE A 143 -4.92 -2.13 9.41
C PHE A 143 -5.93 -1.25 10.13
N SER A 144 -5.60 0.02 10.35
CA SER A 144 -6.54 1.00 10.94
C SER A 144 -7.77 1.18 10.05
N LEU A 145 -7.58 1.35 8.73
CA LEU A 145 -8.68 1.43 7.77
C LEU A 145 -9.55 0.16 7.78
N TYR A 146 -8.92 -1.01 7.76
CA TYR A 146 -9.64 -2.29 7.77
C TYR A 146 -10.49 -2.44 9.04
N ALA A 147 -9.97 -2.06 10.20
CA ALA A 147 -10.71 -2.07 11.46
C ALA A 147 -11.93 -1.13 11.41
N VAL A 148 -11.78 0.08 10.87
CA VAL A 148 -12.87 1.06 10.73
C VAL A 148 -13.98 0.52 9.81
N LEU A 149 -13.62 -0.07 8.68
CA LEU A 149 -14.57 -0.60 7.71
C LEU A 149 -15.36 -1.79 8.28
N ASN A 150 -14.70 -2.69 9.01
CA ASN A 150 -15.37 -3.84 9.63
C ASN A 150 -16.28 -3.45 10.78
N CYS A 151 -15.93 -2.41 11.57
CA CYS A 151 -16.83 -1.90 12.61
C CYS A 151 -18.10 -1.28 12.02
N GLN A 152 -18.07 -0.74 10.81
CA GLN A 152 -19.25 -0.19 10.15
C GLN A 152 -20.19 -1.29 9.63
N THR A 153 -19.66 -2.41 9.18
CA THR A 153 -20.49 -3.55 8.70
C THR A 153 -21.24 -4.24 9.84
N VAL A 154 -20.72 -4.27 11.03
CA VAL A 154 -21.39 -4.89 12.21
C VAL A 154 -22.57 -4.04 12.69
N SER A 155 -22.48 -2.72 12.61
CA SER A 155 -23.56 -1.82 13.04
C SER A 155 -24.79 -1.81 12.11
N VAL A 156 -24.64 -2.25 10.86
CA VAL A 156 -25.76 -2.34 9.88
C VAL A 156 -26.54 -3.66 10.02
N SER A 157 -25.94 -4.71 10.59
CA SER A 157 -26.57 -6.02 10.75
C SER A 157 -27.45 -6.14 12.01
N GLU A 158 -27.42 -5.19 12.94
CA GLU A 158 -28.22 -5.24 14.17
C GLU A 158 -29.60 -4.55 14.07
N SER A 159 -29.95 -3.95 12.94
CA SER A 159 -31.27 -3.35 12.74
C SER A 159 -32.25 -4.27 12.01
N TRP A 160 -32.49 -5.48 12.55
CA TRP A 160 -33.66 -6.26 12.16
C TRP A 160 -34.84 -5.83 13.05
N PRO A 161 -35.96 -5.38 12.46
CA PRO A 161 -37.17 -5.12 13.25
C PRO A 161 -37.71 -6.45 13.79
N HIS A 162 -37.74 -6.60 15.09
CA HIS A 162 -38.55 -7.63 15.71
C HIS A 162 -40.01 -7.42 15.30
N GLY A 163 -40.47 -8.25 14.36
CA GLY A 163 -41.87 -8.36 14.02
C GLY A 163 -42.63 -8.80 15.24
N GLY A 164 -43.45 -7.91 15.79
CA GLY A 164 -44.38 -8.20 16.86
C GLY A 164 -45.37 -9.24 16.41
N ASN A 165 -45.43 -10.35 17.12
CA ASN A 165 -46.57 -11.24 17.16
C ASN A 165 -47.69 -10.53 17.91
N GLU A 166 -48.67 -10.02 17.22
CA GLU A 166 -49.99 -9.83 17.80
C GLU A 166 -50.85 -11.07 17.51
N SER A 167 -50.99 -11.89 18.53
CA SER A 167 -52.06 -12.85 18.67
C SER A 167 -53.35 -12.07 19.06
N GLY A 168 -54.37 -12.15 18.24
CA GLY A 168 -55.69 -11.61 18.54
C GLY A 168 -56.78 -12.56 18.10
N ALA A 169 -57.42 -13.17 19.11
CA ALA A 169 -58.77 -13.74 19.16
C ALA A 169 -59.28 -14.61 18.01
#